data_142c3a4dd6873520d6a34bfce6454fa5
#
_entry.id   142c3a4dd6873520d6a34bfce6454fa5
#
_cell.length_a   1.000
_cell.length_b   1.000
_cell.length_c   1.000
_cell.angle_alpha   90.00
_cell.angle_beta   90.00
_cell.angle_gamma   90.00
#
_symmetry.space_group_name_H-M   'P 1'
#
loop_
_entity.id
_entity.type
_entity.pdbx_description
1 polymer ?
#
loop_
_entity_poly.entity_id
_entity_poly.type
_entity_poly.pdbx_seq_one_letter_code
_entity_poly.pdbx_strand_id
1 'polypeptide(L)'
;MPAFLEDISRFYGTGEKNREGQTLEEFLEAYDPYKYKNPSATTDTVVFSYRDRVEKDLKGLKVLLVKRSNHPSIGFWALPGGFANLRENLDDTARRELEEETGVEGIPVEQFACYGDYDRDPRARVITTAYMALTDEKNVKVKAGDDAADAAWCTVTCTEEAEKESPEWGVKQYVLRVDNEDRQIHTRALVEKKERKGLIRERKYRVIDGGVIAVDHAAIIVQAMELLRQRVEEVQ
;
A
#
# COMPACT_ATOMS: atom_id res chain seq x y z
N MET A 1 29.00 -17.08 -2.67
CA MET A 1 28.36 -16.73 -1.35
C MET A 1 27.48 -17.87 -0.92
N PRO A 2 27.25 -18.12 0.38
CA PRO A 2 26.28 -19.13 0.78
C PRO A 2 24.89 -18.77 0.23
N ALA A 3 24.06 -19.77 -0.03
CA ALA A 3 22.69 -19.58 -0.46
C ALA A 3 21.93 -18.69 0.54
N PHE A 4 20.97 -17.90 0.06
CA PHE A 4 20.12 -17.05 0.91
C PHE A 4 19.28 -17.90 1.89
N LEU A 5 18.83 -19.08 1.43
CA LEU A 5 18.11 -20.05 2.23
C LEU A 5 19.04 -21.13 2.75
N GLU A 6 18.81 -21.60 3.98
CA GLU A 6 19.54 -22.72 4.59
C GLU A 6 19.12 -24.06 3.97
N ASP A 7 17.82 -24.24 3.72
CA ASP A 7 17.28 -25.42 3.04
C ASP A 7 16.92 -25.08 1.58
N ILE A 8 17.68 -25.67 0.67
CA ILE A 8 17.47 -25.56 -0.79
C ILE A 8 16.88 -26.82 -1.42
N SER A 9 16.48 -27.81 -0.61
CA SER A 9 16.06 -29.14 -1.10
C SER A 9 14.94 -29.09 -2.15
N ARG A 10 14.00 -28.18 -2.01
CA ARG A 10 12.87 -28.00 -2.95
C ARG A 10 13.24 -27.37 -4.29
N PHE A 11 14.49 -26.93 -4.46
CA PHE A 11 14.92 -26.20 -5.67
C PHE A 11 15.81 -27.01 -6.62
N TYR A 12 16.08 -28.29 -6.32
CA TYR A 12 16.93 -29.15 -7.18
C TYR A 12 16.33 -29.44 -8.56
N GLY A 13 15.02 -29.28 -8.74
CA GLY A 13 14.36 -29.61 -10.00
C GLY A 13 14.57 -31.09 -10.37
N THR A 14 15.09 -31.36 -11.57
CA THR A 14 15.45 -32.71 -12.06
C THR A 14 16.80 -33.20 -11.56
N GLY A 15 17.58 -32.35 -10.89
CA GLY A 15 18.95 -32.65 -10.45
C GLY A 15 20.00 -32.57 -11.57
N GLU A 16 19.61 -32.12 -12.78
CA GLU A 16 20.53 -31.95 -13.89
C GLU A 16 21.46 -30.72 -13.70
N LYS A 17 22.63 -30.81 -14.30
CA LYS A 17 23.54 -29.66 -14.37
C LYS A 17 23.05 -28.62 -15.36
N ASN A 18 23.29 -27.34 -15.07
CA ASN A 18 22.95 -26.25 -15.98
C ASN A 18 23.87 -26.26 -17.26
N ARG A 19 23.65 -25.28 -18.17
CA ARG A 19 24.41 -25.17 -19.42
C ARG A 19 25.92 -24.94 -19.21
N GLU A 20 26.32 -24.38 -18.08
CA GLU A 20 27.70 -24.16 -17.67
C GLU A 20 28.30 -25.37 -16.95
N GLY A 21 27.52 -26.47 -16.81
CA GLY A 21 27.94 -27.72 -16.15
C GLY A 21 27.89 -27.65 -14.63
N GLN A 22 27.22 -26.69 -14.03
CA GLN A 22 27.13 -26.49 -12.57
C GLN A 22 25.94 -27.24 -11.97
N THR A 23 26.11 -27.75 -10.77
CA THR A 23 25.02 -28.17 -9.88
C THR A 23 24.31 -26.94 -9.30
N LEU A 24 23.18 -27.16 -8.58
CA LEU A 24 22.48 -26.08 -7.89
C LEU A 24 23.40 -25.38 -6.86
N GLU A 25 24.14 -26.15 -6.10
CA GLU A 25 25.05 -25.63 -5.06
C GLU A 25 26.19 -24.78 -5.70
N GLU A 26 26.83 -25.32 -6.73
CA GLU A 26 27.90 -24.64 -7.45
C GLU A 26 27.38 -23.33 -8.07
N PHE A 27 26.17 -23.32 -8.63
CA PHE A 27 25.52 -22.12 -9.15
C PHE A 27 25.25 -21.09 -8.06
N LEU A 28 24.65 -21.51 -6.91
CA LEU A 28 24.32 -20.58 -5.82
C LEU A 28 25.58 -20.00 -5.14
N GLU A 29 26.66 -20.78 -5.05
CA GLU A 29 27.94 -20.29 -4.52
C GLU A 29 28.56 -19.22 -5.42
N ALA A 30 28.46 -19.39 -6.73
CA ALA A 30 28.96 -18.44 -7.73
C ALA A 30 28.05 -17.23 -7.96
N TYR A 31 26.77 -17.30 -7.53
CA TYR A 31 25.79 -16.26 -7.80
C TYR A 31 26.07 -14.99 -6.99
N ASP A 32 26.17 -13.86 -7.68
CA ASP A 32 26.26 -12.53 -7.06
C ASP A 32 24.89 -11.84 -7.05
N PRO A 33 24.18 -11.79 -5.89
CA PRO A 33 22.87 -11.14 -5.79
C PRO A 33 22.95 -9.61 -5.92
N TYR A 34 24.14 -9.02 -5.84
CA TYR A 34 24.37 -7.58 -5.95
C TYR A 34 24.90 -7.13 -7.31
N LYS A 35 25.02 -8.07 -8.26
CA LYS A 35 25.39 -7.76 -9.66
C LYS A 35 24.50 -6.68 -10.26
N TYR A 36 23.22 -6.66 -9.89
CA TYR A 36 22.26 -5.62 -10.26
C TYR A 36 21.76 -4.91 -9.00
N LYS A 37 21.53 -3.60 -9.10
CA LYS A 37 20.92 -2.85 -7.99
C LYS A 37 19.49 -3.36 -7.76
N ASN A 38 19.23 -3.82 -6.57
CA ASN A 38 17.91 -4.32 -6.18
C ASN A 38 17.01 -3.15 -5.75
N PRO A 39 15.71 -3.13 -6.14
CA PRO A 39 14.76 -2.22 -5.55
C PRO A 39 14.52 -2.58 -4.09
N SER A 40 14.18 -1.59 -3.26
CA SER A 40 13.70 -1.82 -1.91
C SER A 40 12.21 -2.19 -1.95
N ALA A 41 11.81 -3.15 -1.15
CA ALA A 41 10.41 -3.51 -0.95
C ALA A 41 9.86 -2.82 0.29
N THR A 42 8.65 -2.26 0.18
CA THR A 42 7.90 -1.65 1.29
C THR A 42 6.47 -2.15 1.29
N THR A 43 5.76 -1.89 2.38
CA THR A 43 4.30 -2.05 2.47
C THR A 43 3.67 -0.73 2.89
N ASP A 44 2.48 -0.42 2.35
CA ASP A 44 1.63 0.69 2.77
C ASP A 44 0.23 0.14 3.05
N THR A 45 -0.31 0.36 4.25
CA THR A 45 -1.57 -0.25 4.68
C THR A 45 -2.68 0.77 4.82
N VAL A 46 -3.74 0.65 4.02
CA VAL A 46 -4.97 1.43 4.18
C VAL A 46 -5.83 0.77 5.25
N VAL A 47 -5.85 1.33 6.42
CA VAL A 47 -6.71 0.84 7.51
C VAL A 47 -7.96 1.69 7.56
N PHE A 48 -9.09 1.07 7.28
CA PHE A 48 -10.39 1.70 7.45
C PHE A 48 -11.04 1.30 8.79
N SER A 49 -11.76 2.24 9.38
CA SER A 49 -12.67 1.93 10.49
C SER A 49 -14.09 2.41 10.19
N TYR A 50 -15.05 1.68 10.74
CA TYR A 50 -16.47 1.98 10.64
C TYR A 50 -17.13 1.90 12.01
N ARG A 51 -18.33 2.50 12.14
CA ARG A 51 -19.18 2.37 13.31
C ARG A 51 -20.42 1.54 12.94
N ASP A 52 -20.64 0.47 13.68
CA ASP A 52 -21.76 -0.46 13.55
C ASP A 52 -21.73 -1.29 12.24
N ARG A 53 -21.73 -0.68 11.07
CA ARG A 53 -21.61 -1.37 9.76
C ARG A 53 -21.00 -0.46 8.70
N VAL A 54 -20.55 -1.08 7.60
CA VAL A 54 -20.09 -0.36 6.41
C VAL A 54 -21.31 -0.06 5.53
N GLU A 55 -21.59 1.22 5.27
CA GLU A 55 -22.68 1.66 4.39
C GLU A 55 -22.26 1.58 2.91
N LYS A 56 -23.21 1.41 1.98
CA LYS A 56 -22.95 1.32 0.53
C LYS A 56 -22.24 2.55 -0.05
N ASP A 57 -22.59 3.72 0.46
CA ASP A 57 -21.94 4.97 0.08
C ASP A 57 -20.65 5.28 0.83
N LEU A 58 -20.19 4.34 1.68
CA LEU A 58 -19.04 4.44 2.57
C LEU A 58 -19.12 5.64 3.54
N LYS A 59 -20.31 6.13 3.85
CA LYS A 59 -20.51 7.24 4.76
C LYS A 59 -20.06 6.88 6.17
N GLY A 60 -19.33 7.81 6.81
CA GLY A 60 -18.81 7.61 8.18
C GLY A 60 -17.55 6.75 8.23
N LEU A 61 -17.01 6.32 7.09
CA LEU A 61 -15.74 5.61 7.05
C LEU A 61 -14.61 6.54 7.51
N LYS A 62 -13.67 6.00 8.26
CA LYS A 62 -12.43 6.68 8.63
C LYS A 62 -11.24 5.92 8.07
N VAL A 63 -10.17 6.64 7.82
CA VAL A 63 -8.85 6.09 7.45
C VAL A 63 -7.84 6.45 8.54
N LEU A 64 -6.96 5.51 8.86
CA LEU A 64 -5.86 5.73 9.78
C LEU A 64 -4.69 6.32 9.02
N LEU A 65 -4.18 7.45 9.49
CA LEU A 65 -3.00 8.10 8.94
C LEU A 65 -1.97 8.37 10.04
N VAL A 66 -0.70 8.36 9.64
CA VAL A 66 0.44 8.69 10.47
C VAL A 66 1.10 9.97 9.96
N LYS A 67 1.55 10.85 10.86
CA LYS A 67 2.25 12.08 10.48
C LYS A 67 3.73 11.78 10.34
N ARG A 68 4.29 12.12 9.19
CA ARG A 68 5.71 11.88 8.92
C ARG A 68 6.60 12.80 9.76
N SER A 69 7.50 12.19 10.54
CA SER A 69 8.52 12.89 11.34
C SER A 69 9.78 13.20 10.54
N ASN A 70 10.00 12.56 9.38
CA ASN A 70 11.22 12.64 8.60
C ASN A 70 10.96 12.78 7.09
N HIS A 71 12.02 13.10 6.33
CA HIS A 71 12.01 13.17 4.86
C HIS A 71 11.89 11.78 4.21
N PRO A 72 11.34 11.72 3.01
CA PRO A 72 10.64 12.76 2.25
C PRO A 72 9.27 13.10 2.85
N SER A 73 8.68 14.23 2.43
CA SER A 73 7.33 14.66 2.83
C SER A 73 7.15 14.87 4.35
N ILE A 74 8.17 15.40 5.03
CA ILE A 74 8.10 15.70 6.46
C ILE A 74 6.88 16.59 6.78
N GLY A 75 6.14 16.24 7.84
CA GLY A 75 4.95 16.94 8.28
C GLY A 75 3.67 16.57 7.51
N PHE A 76 3.76 15.84 6.40
CA PHE A 76 2.60 15.32 5.67
C PHE A 76 2.05 14.07 6.35
N TRP A 77 0.82 13.72 6.00
CA TRP A 77 0.14 12.52 6.46
C TRP A 77 0.31 11.37 5.47
N ALA A 78 0.57 10.20 5.96
CA ALA A 78 0.88 9.01 5.19
C ALA A 78 0.06 7.81 5.68
N LEU A 79 -0.04 6.78 4.86
CA LEU A 79 -0.46 5.46 5.31
C LEU A 79 0.60 4.88 6.24
N PRO A 80 0.23 4.12 7.28
CA PRO A 80 1.19 3.32 8.03
C PRO A 80 1.87 2.31 7.11
N GLY A 81 3.20 2.17 7.27
CA GLY A 81 3.98 1.28 6.44
C GLY A 81 5.46 1.62 6.39
N GLY A 82 6.26 0.65 5.96
CA GLY A 82 7.70 0.79 5.93
C GLY A 82 8.40 -0.31 5.14
N PHE A 83 9.71 -0.45 5.38
CA PHE A 83 10.56 -1.36 4.65
C PHE A 83 10.43 -2.81 5.14
N ALA A 84 10.35 -3.75 4.19
CA ALA A 84 10.41 -5.15 4.51
C ALA A 84 11.83 -5.54 4.96
N ASN A 85 11.91 -6.29 6.06
CA ASN A 85 13.16 -6.90 6.48
C ASN A 85 13.57 -8.04 5.53
N LEU A 86 14.87 -8.32 5.43
CA LEU A 86 15.41 -9.26 4.44
C LEU A 86 14.82 -10.68 4.52
N ARG A 87 14.40 -11.12 5.71
CA ARG A 87 13.81 -12.46 5.95
C ARG A 87 12.39 -12.37 6.49
N GLU A 88 11.63 -11.39 6.06
CA GLU A 88 10.25 -11.13 6.46
C GLU A 88 9.32 -11.25 5.25
N ASN A 89 8.16 -11.87 5.41
CA ASN A 89 7.14 -11.87 4.37
C ASN A 89 6.40 -10.53 4.37
N LEU A 90 5.90 -10.10 3.21
CA LEU A 90 5.26 -8.79 3.09
C LEU A 90 4.00 -8.65 3.98
N ASP A 91 3.24 -9.74 4.18
CA ASP A 91 2.10 -9.72 5.10
C ASP A 91 2.52 -9.48 6.55
N ASP A 92 3.68 -10.01 6.95
CA ASP A 92 4.24 -9.82 8.29
C ASP A 92 4.82 -8.41 8.44
N THR A 93 5.47 -7.90 7.39
CA THR A 93 5.89 -6.48 7.31
C THR A 93 4.71 -5.54 7.51
N ALA A 94 3.60 -5.76 6.77
CA ALA A 94 2.43 -4.90 6.86
C ALA A 94 1.83 -4.88 8.29
N ARG A 95 1.78 -6.04 8.97
CA ARG A 95 1.30 -6.13 10.35
C ARG A 95 2.25 -5.47 11.34
N ARG A 96 3.56 -5.73 11.22
CA ARG A 96 4.59 -5.15 12.09
C ARG A 96 4.61 -3.62 12.00
N GLU A 97 4.68 -3.07 10.78
CA GLU A 97 4.70 -1.62 10.58
C GLU A 97 3.41 -0.95 11.11
N LEU A 98 2.26 -1.60 10.90
CA LEU A 98 0.99 -1.12 11.44
C LEU A 98 1.00 -1.08 12.97
N GLU A 99 1.50 -2.12 13.63
CA GLU A 99 1.62 -2.18 15.08
C GLU A 99 2.63 -1.16 15.61
N GLU A 100 3.84 -1.10 15.02
CA GLU A 100 4.93 -0.21 15.43
C GLU A 100 4.54 1.26 15.33
N GLU A 101 3.89 1.67 14.23
CA GLU A 101 3.54 3.08 13.99
C GLU A 101 2.24 3.52 14.65
N THR A 102 1.30 2.60 14.93
CA THR A 102 -0.07 2.97 15.34
C THR A 102 -0.59 2.24 16.58
N GLY A 103 0.10 1.19 17.03
CA GLY A 103 -0.37 0.30 18.10
C GLY A 103 -1.55 -0.57 17.71
N VAL A 104 -1.90 -0.65 16.43
CA VAL A 104 -2.99 -1.49 15.91
C VAL A 104 -2.47 -2.88 15.61
N GLU A 105 -3.00 -3.89 16.29
CA GLU A 105 -2.61 -5.29 16.16
C GLU A 105 -3.81 -6.22 15.96
N GLY A 106 -3.55 -7.43 15.49
CA GLY A 106 -4.54 -8.52 15.45
C GLY A 106 -5.65 -8.36 14.40
N ILE A 107 -5.59 -7.37 13.52
CA ILE A 107 -6.55 -7.23 12.42
C ILE A 107 -6.05 -7.89 11.13
N PRO A 108 -6.95 -8.52 10.34
CA PRO A 108 -6.60 -9.07 9.05
C PRO A 108 -6.14 -7.97 8.09
N VAL A 109 -5.06 -8.23 7.37
CA VAL A 109 -4.57 -7.39 6.27
C VAL A 109 -4.68 -8.16 4.96
N GLU A 110 -5.05 -7.49 3.88
CA GLU A 110 -5.19 -8.08 2.56
C GLU A 110 -4.43 -7.27 1.53
N GLN A 111 -3.53 -7.92 0.81
CA GLN A 111 -2.84 -7.32 -0.33
C GLN A 111 -3.84 -7.06 -1.47
N PHE A 112 -3.85 -5.84 -2.02
CA PHE A 112 -4.76 -5.51 -3.12
C PHE A 112 -4.09 -4.86 -4.33
N ALA A 113 -2.88 -4.29 -4.18
CA ALA A 113 -2.18 -3.64 -5.28
C ALA A 113 -0.67 -3.61 -5.07
N CYS A 114 0.06 -3.26 -6.13
CA CYS A 114 1.48 -2.96 -6.10
C CYS A 114 1.72 -1.64 -6.83
N TYR A 115 2.46 -0.73 -6.19
CA TYR A 115 2.85 0.56 -6.74
C TYR A 115 4.36 0.58 -7.00
N GLY A 116 4.72 0.64 -8.27
CA GLY A 116 6.11 0.49 -8.68
C GLY A 116 6.55 1.54 -9.71
N ASP A 117 5.95 2.72 -9.77
CA ASP A 117 6.45 3.81 -10.59
C ASP A 117 7.88 4.17 -10.16
N TYR A 118 8.78 4.35 -11.14
CA TYR A 118 10.21 4.46 -10.83
C TYR A 118 10.58 5.73 -10.04
N ASP A 119 9.73 6.73 -10.11
CA ASP A 119 9.87 8.07 -9.54
C ASP A 119 8.99 8.30 -8.30
N ARG A 120 8.39 7.23 -7.73
CA ARG A 120 7.54 7.37 -6.55
C ARG A 120 8.29 7.73 -5.26
N ASP A 121 9.60 7.47 -5.18
CA ASP A 121 10.44 7.76 -4.02
C ASP A 121 11.77 8.38 -4.45
N PRO A 122 12.15 9.56 -3.94
CA PRO A 122 13.38 10.23 -4.36
C PRO A 122 14.66 9.58 -3.80
N ARG A 123 14.56 8.69 -2.80
CA ARG A 123 15.72 8.09 -2.14
C ARG A 123 16.33 6.94 -2.93
N ALA A 124 15.47 6.11 -3.53
CA ALA A 124 15.88 4.91 -4.24
C ALA A 124 14.75 4.37 -5.12
N ARG A 125 15.03 3.29 -5.85
CA ARG A 125 14.01 2.49 -6.50
C ARG A 125 13.21 1.73 -5.42
N VAL A 126 12.03 2.20 -5.09
CA VAL A 126 11.14 1.60 -4.09
C VAL A 126 9.91 1.03 -4.78
N ILE A 127 9.52 -0.18 -4.40
CA ILE A 127 8.28 -0.83 -4.83
C ILE A 127 7.48 -1.11 -3.57
N THR A 128 6.26 -0.57 -3.49
CA THR A 128 5.39 -0.85 -2.36
C THR A 128 4.26 -1.80 -2.72
N THR A 129 3.97 -2.69 -1.79
CA THR A 129 2.78 -3.53 -1.82
C THR A 129 1.73 -2.89 -0.93
N ALA A 130 0.59 -2.56 -1.54
CA ALA A 130 -0.53 -1.93 -0.83
C ALA A 130 -1.44 -2.98 -0.20
N TYR A 131 -1.70 -2.79 1.09
CA TYR A 131 -2.59 -3.61 1.89
C TYR A 131 -3.83 -2.82 2.32
N MET A 132 -4.92 -3.54 2.55
CA MET A 132 -6.14 -3.00 3.13
C MET A 132 -6.52 -3.79 4.38
N ALA A 133 -6.99 -3.08 5.38
CA ALA A 133 -7.58 -3.63 6.60
C ALA A 133 -8.88 -2.89 6.92
N LEU A 134 -9.80 -3.58 7.60
CA LEU A 134 -11.09 -3.03 8.01
C LEU A 134 -11.39 -3.45 9.44
N THR A 135 -11.78 -2.50 10.29
CA THR A 135 -12.06 -2.75 11.71
C THR A 135 -13.24 -1.93 12.21
N ASP A 136 -13.92 -2.41 13.25
CA ASP A 136 -14.89 -1.61 14.02
C ASP A 136 -14.13 -0.63 14.93
N GLU A 137 -14.55 0.64 14.96
CA GLU A 137 -13.97 1.68 15.83
C GLU A 137 -13.86 1.27 17.30
N LYS A 138 -14.75 0.39 17.75
CA LYS A 138 -14.79 -0.09 19.15
C LYS A 138 -13.62 -1.01 19.49
N ASN A 139 -13.02 -1.63 18.49
CA ASN A 139 -12.00 -2.68 18.67
C ASN A 139 -10.58 -2.15 18.67
N VAL A 140 -10.34 -0.90 18.24
CA VAL A 140 -8.99 -0.41 18.01
C VAL A 140 -8.76 0.94 18.68
N LYS A 141 -7.73 1.00 19.54
CA LYS A 141 -7.18 2.23 20.10
C LYS A 141 -5.85 2.55 19.45
N VAL A 142 -5.77 3.70 18.81
CA VAL A 142 -4.55 4.16 18.15
C VAL A 142 -3.67 4.93 19.11
N LYS A 143 -2.36 4.63 19.08
CA LYS A 143 -1.29 5.42 19.72
C LYS A 143 -0.21 5.63 18.68
N ALA A 144 0.31 6.85 18.57
CA ALA A 144 1.50 7.08 17.75
C ALA A 144 2.68 6.26 18.29
N GLY A 145 3.37 5.55 17.41
CA GLY A 145 4.59 4.83 17.74
C GLY A 145 5.83 5.75 17.69
N ASP A 146 7.01 5.19 17.96
CA ASP A 146 8.25 5.94 18.14
C ASP A 146 8.69 6.75 16.92
N ASP A 147 8.43 6.26 15.70
CA ASP A 147 8.81 6.92 14.44
C ASP A 147 7.72 7.80 13.84
N ALA A 148 6.47 7.71 14.32
CA ALA A 148 5.37 8.58 13.92
C ALA A 148 5.29 9.82 14.83
N ALA A 149 5.27 11.02 14.25
CA ALA A 149 5.05 12.24 15.03
C ALA A 149 3.63 12.30 15.61
N ASP A 150 2.66 11.67 14.98
CA ASP A 150 1.26 11.51 15.40
C ASP A 150 0.58 10.42 14.57
N ALA A 151 -0.51 9.84 15.10
CA ALA A 151 -1.38 8.91 14.39
C ALA A 151 -2.85 9.27 14.65
N ALA A 152 -3.68 9.32 13.61
CA ALA A 152 -5.04 9.80 13.71
C ALA A 152 -6.03 9.07 12.80
N TRP A 153 -7.22 8.81 13.33
CA TRP A 153 -8.39 8.44 12.53
C TRP A 153 -8.99 9.68 11.88
N CYS A 154 -8.98 9.71 10.57
CA CYS A 154 -9.53 10.82 9.79
C CYS A 154 -10.81 10.37 9.07
N THR A 155 -11.85 11.16 9.11
CA THR A 155 -13.02 10.94 8.25
C THR A 155 -12.58 11.03 6.80
N VAL A 156 -12.97 10.05 5.99
CA VAL A 156 -12.59 9.99 4.58
C VAL A 156 -13.82 9.90 3.69
N THR A 157 -13.82 10.70 2.63
CA THR A 157 -14.83 10.64 1.56
C THR A 157 -14.14 10.69 0.20
N CYS A 158 -14.72 9.97 -0.76
CA CYS A 158 -14.23 9.94 -2.13
C CYS A 158 -15.39 10.12 -3.09
N THR A 159 -15.36 11.21 -3.86
CA THR A 159 -16.38 11.56 -4.85
C THR A 159 -15.78 11.58 -6.25
N GLU A 160 -16.51 11.03 -7.22
CA GLU A 160 -16.18 11.17 -8.64
C GLU A 160 -16.64 12.55 -9.12
N GLU A 161 -15.71 13.36 -9.66
CA GLU A 161 -16.02 14.70 -10.17
C GLU A 161 -16.09 14.78 -11.69
N ALA A 162 -15.34 13.94 -12.39
CA ALA A 162 -15.30 13.94 -13.84
C ALA A 162 -15.05 12.55 -14.41
N GLU A 163 -15.71 12.28 -15.51
CA GLU A 163 -15.51 11.06 -16.29
C GLU A 163 -15.33 11.41 -17.76
N LYS A 164 -14.34 10.81 -18.41
CA LYS A 164 -14.14 10.88 -19.86
C LYS A 164 -14.04 9.47 -20.41
N GLU A 165 -14.80 9.19 -21.41
CA GLU A 165 -14.89 7.89 -22.04
C GLU A 165 -14.38 7.93 -23.48
N SER A 166 -13.64 6.90 -23.86
CA SER A 166 -13.31 6.57 -25.24
C SER A 166 -13.60 5.09 -25.50
N PRO A 167 -13.53 4.61 -26.76
CA PRO A 167 -13.75 3.20 -27.06
C PRO A 167 -12.79 2.26 -26.30
N GLU A 168 -11.56 2.69 -26.04
CA GLU A 168 -10.51 1.87 -25.43
C GLU A 168 -10.27 2.20 -23.96
N TRP A 169 -10.53 3.43 -23.53
CA TRP A 169 -10.16 3.93 -22.21
C TRP A 169 -11.29 4.68 -21.52
N GLY A 170 -11.39 4.46 -20.22
CA GLY A 170 -12.11 5.33 -19.30
C GLY A 170 -11.10 6.10 -18.44
N VAL A 171 -11.37 7.39 -18.23
CA VAL A 171 -10.60 8.23 -17.31
C VAL A 171 -11.57 8.86 -16.33
N LYS A 172 -11.34 8.63 -15.04
CA LYS A 172 -12.14 9.19 -13.95
C LYS A 172 -11.27 10.07 -13.07
N GLN A 173 -11.85 11.15 -12.56
CA GLN A 173 -11.21 11.99 -11.57
C GLN A 173 -11.97 11.91 -10.26
N TYR A 174 -11.24 11.62 -9.19
CA TYR A 174 -11.75 11.48 -7.84
C TYR A 174 -11.22 12.60 -6.96
N VAL A 175 -12.11 13.16 -6.15
CA VAL A 175 -11.74 14.02 -5.04
C VAL A 175 -11.80 13.22 -3.75
N LEU A 176 -10.65 13.00 -3.18
CA LEU A 176 -10.47 12.45 -1.85
C LEU A 176 -10.44 13.61 -0.84
N ARG A 177 -11.34 13.60 0.16
CA ARG A 177 -11.31 14.52 1.29
C ARG A 177 -10.96 13.73 2.54
N VAL A 178 -10.08 14.31 3.35
CA VAL A 178 -9.63 13.71 4.61
C VAL A 178 -9.68 14.80 5.68
N ASP A 179 -10.46 14.55 6.71
CA ASP A 179 -10.75 15.54 7.75
C ASP A 179 -10.57 14.96 9.17
N ASN A 180 -9.91 15.75 10.04
CA ASN A 180 -9.83 15.50 11.47
C ASN A 180 -9.72 16.84 12.20
N GLU A 181 -10.77 17.23 12.93
CA GLU A 181 -10.84 18.52 13.65
C GLU A 181 -9.79 18.63 14.75
N ASP A 182 -9.57 17.57 15.52
CA ASP A 182 -8.64 17.56 16.66
C ASP A 182 -7.19 17.78 16.23
N ARG A 183 -6.85 17.31 15.03
CA ARG A 183 -5.52 17.43 14.42
C ARG A 183 -5.43 18.54 13.39
N GLN A 184 -6.51 19.30 13.20
CA GLN A 184 -6.61 20.35 12.19
C GLN A 184 -6.22 19.87 10.79
N ILE A 185 -6.67 18.64 10.45
CA ILE A 185 -6.47 18.08 9.12
C ILE A 185 -7.72 18.38 8.31
N HIS A 186 -7.56 19.20 7.27
CA HIS A 186 -8.59 19.51 6.28
C HIS A 186 -7.91 19.49 4.92
N THR A 187 -7.90 18.34 4.26
CA THR A 187 -7.18 18.20 3.01
C THR A 187 -8.05 17.61 1.91
N ARG A 188 -7.74 18.05 0.71
CA ARG A 188 -8.33 17.56 -0.52
C ARG A 188 -7.21 17.07 -1.43
N ALA A 189 -7.34 15.84 -1.91
CA ALA A 189 -6.47 15.33 -2.96
C ALA A 189 -7.29 15.06 -4.23
N LEU A 190 -6.66 15.29 -5.39
CA LEU A 190 -7.21 14.98 -6.71
C LEU A 190 -6.46 13.79 -7.29
N VAL A 191 -7.18 12.71 -7.58
CA VAL A 191 -6.63 11.46 -8.12
C VAL A 191 -7.28 11.15 -9.46
N GLU A 192 -6.48 10.89 -10.48
CA GLU A 192 -6.93 10.39 -11.77
C GLU A 192 -6.78 8.87 -11.83
N LYS A 193 -7.86 8.19 -12.21
CA LYS A 193 -7.84 6.79 -12.59
C LYS A 193 -7.97 6.68 -14.10
N LYS A 194 -7.03 5.96 -14.73
CA LYS A 194 -7.13 5.56 -16.12
C LYS A 194 -7.28 4.05 -16.18
N GLU A 195 -8.32 3.58 -16.86
CA GLU A 195 -8.61 2.15 -17.00
C GLU A 195 -8.86 1.79 -18.45
N ARG A 196 -8.15 0.74 -18.93
CA ARG A 196 -8.39 0.18 -20.26
C ARG A 196 -9.62 -0.71 -20.25
N LYS A 197 -10.50 -0.54 -21.23
CA LYS A 197 -11.68 -1.37 -21.43
C LYS A 197 -11.30 -2.71 -22.06
N GLY A 198 -11.93 -3.79 -21.65
CA GLY A 198 -11.72 -5.12 -22.21
C GLY A 198 -11.55 -6.21 -21.14
N LEU A 199 -11.18 -7.41 -21.59
CA LEU A 199 -10.93 -8.55 -20.70
C LEU A 199 -9.70 -8.35 -19.82
N ILE A 200 -8.67 -7.71 -20.36
CA ILE A 200 -7.49 -7.29 -19.61
C ILE A 200 -7.67 -5.81 -19.29
N ARG A 201 -7.81 -5.51 -18.01
CA ARG A 201 -8.05 -4.16 -17.51
C ARG A 201 -6.75 -3.59 -16.92
N GLU A 202 -6.00 -2.88 -17.76
CA GLU A 202 -4.88 -2.08 -17.28
C GLU A 202 -5.44 -0.89 -16.49
N ARG A 203 -5.04 -0.75 -15.22
CA ARG A 203 -5.48 0.33 -14.33
C ARG A 203 -4.28 1.10 -13.81
N LYS A 204 -4.39 2.41 -13.85
CA LYS A 204 -3.39 3.31 -13.27
C LYS A 204 -4.11 4.40 -12.47
N TYR A 205 -3.67 4.56 -11.22
CA TYR A 205 -4.10 5.66 -10.36
C TYR A 205 -2.93 6.63 -10.22
N ARG A 206 -3.18 7.90 -10.45
CA ARG A 206 -2.18 8.96 -10.40
C ARG A 206 -2.67 10.11 -9.55
N VAL A 207 -1.86 10.56 -8.60
CA VAL A 207 -2.10 11.78 -7.84
C VAL A 207 -1.82 12.98 -8.75
N ILE A 208 -2.81 13.85 -8.92
CA ILE A 208 -2.71 15.13 -9.63
C ILE A 208 -2.39 16.23 -8.62
N ASP A 209 -3.04 16.19 -7.46
CA ASP A 209 -2.78 17.04 -6.31
C ASP A 209 -2.97 16.22 -5.04
N GLY A 210 -1.97 16.10 -4.21
CA GLY A 210 -1.99 15.29 -2.98
C GLY A 210 -2.46 16.07 -1.74
N GLY A 211 -2.60 17.37 -1.82
CA GLY A 211 -2.82 18.21 -0.64
C GLY A 211 -1.70 17.99 0.39
N VAL A 212 -2.05 17.58 1.60
CA VAL A 212 -1.06 17.21 2.65
C VAL A 212 -0.93 15.69 2.84
N ILE A 213 -1.38 14.88 1.87
CA ILE A 213 -1.15 13.44 1.84
C ILE A 213 0.17 13.16 1.09
N ALA A 214 1.01 12.33 1.67
CA ALA A 214 2.34 12.05 1.15
C ALA A 214 2.32 11.26 -0.16
N VAL A 215 3.16 11.64 -1.11
CA VAL A 215 3.51 10.93 -2.34
C VAL A 215 2.29 10.41 -3.12
N ASP A 216 2.16 9.10 -3.28
CA ASP A 216 1.10 8.40 -4.01
C ASP A 216 0.00 7.80 -3.09
N HIS A 217 0.08 8.06 -1.78
CA HIS A 217 -0.84 7.48 -0.80
C HIS A 217 -2.31 7.87 -1.04
N ALA A 218 -2.58 9.06 -1.55
CA ALA A 218 -3.95 9.43 -1.94
C ALA A 218 -4.52 8.52 -3.04
N ALA A 219 -3.68 8.09 -4.00
CA ALA A 219 -4.08 7.15 -5.04
C ALA A 219 -4.34 5.75 -4.47
N ILE A 220 -3.51 5.30 -3.52
CA ILE A 220 -3.70 4.03 -2.82
C ILE A 220 -5.02 4.02 -2.04
N ILE A 221 -5.33 5.11 -1.32
CA ILE A 221 -6.61 5.25 -0.57
C ILE A 221 -7.80 5.21 -1.53
N VAL A 222 -7.76 5.95 -2.63
CA VAL A 222 -8.87 5.97 -3.62
C VAL A 222 -9.10 4.58 -4.19
N GLN A 223 -8.04 3.85 -4.56
CA GLN A 223 -8.15 2.48 -5.07
C GLN A 223 -8.74 1.52 -4.03
N ALA A 224 -8.32 1.62 -2.76
CA ALA A 224 -8.87 0.82 -1.67
C ALA A 224 -10.36 1.12 -1.44
N MET A 225 -10.78 2.40 -1.48
CA MET A 225 -12.17 2.78 -1.34
C MET A 225 -13.05 2.27 -2.50
N GLU A 226 -12.56 2.30 -3.74
CA GLU A 226 -13.27 1.70 -4.87
C GLU A 226 -13.45 0.18 -4.68
N LEU A 227 -12.39 -0.51 -4.27
CA LEU A 227 -12.44 -1.95 -4.00
C LEU A 227 -13.43 -2.27 -2.86
N LEU A 228 -13.37 -1.52 -1.77
CA LEU A 228 -14.29 -1.71 -0.64
C LEU A 228 -15.74 -1.47 -1.07
N ARG A 229 -16.03 -0.43 -1.86
CA ARG A 229 -17.38 -0.16 -2.38
C ARG A 229 -17.92 -1.31 -3.23
N GLN A 230 -17.10 -1.84 -4.15
CA GLN A 230 -17.49 -3.00 -4.97
C GLN A 230 -17.85 -4.22 -4.10
N ARG A 231 -17.06 -4.51 -3.06
CA ARG A 231 -17.33 -5.61 -2.13
C ARG A 231 -18.60 -5.42 -1.31
N VAL A 232 -18.87 -4.21 -0.86
CA VAL A 232 -20.11 -3.92 -0.12
C VAL A 232 -21.33 -4.11 -1.01
N GLU A 233 -21.24 -3.76 -2.31
CA GLU A 233 -22.30 -3.98 -3.29
C GLU A 233 -22.52 -5.48 -3.59
N GLU A 234 -21.46 -6.30 -3.56
CA GLU A 234 -21.54 -7.75 -3.80
C GLU A 234 -22.13 -8.54 -2.60
N VAL A 235 -21.99 -8.03 -1.37
CA VAL A 235 -22.39 -8.73 -0.13
C VAL A 235 -23.77 -8.29 0.38
N GLN A 236 -24.27 -7.13 -0.03
CA GLN A 236 -25.56 -6.54 0.38
C GLN A 236 -26.59 -6.54 -0.76
#